data_2dab874a75a678d953722f1988402254
#
_entry.id   2dab874a75a678d953722f1988402254
#
_cell.length_a   1.000
_cell.length_b   1.000
_cell.length_c   1.000
_cell.angle_alpha   90.00
_cell.angle_beta   90.00
_cell.angle_gamma   90.00
#
_symmetry.space_group_name_H-M   'P 1'
#
loop_
_entity.id
_entity.type
_entity.pdbx_description
1 polymer ?
#
loop_
_entity_poly.entity_id
_entity_poly.type
_entity_poly.pdbx_seq_one_letter_code
_entity_poly.pdbx_strand_id
1 'polypeptide(L)'
;QGMRARSKRETEAQRLARIAEQRKKQQITIKVPEEITVGELASLLRMTATEVIKKLMSLGVMASVNEAIDYDTAAIVATELGAKVEKQVVVSIEEQIIEEDDENDENAVKRPPVVCVMGHVDHGKTSILDAIRHTDVTSTEAGGITQHIGAYQVEANGEKITFLDTPGHAAFTAMRARGAMATDIAVLVVAADDGIMPQTIEAINHAKAAGVEIIVAINKMDKEGANPDRVLQQLTEHELVPEEWGGNVICVPVSAKTKMGIDKLLETILLVAEMQELKANPDRTAKGTVIEAKLDKGRGPIATLLVQNGTLHAGDVIVAGMAVGKVRAMTDYRGRKVNSAGPSVPVEIMGLDSAPMSGDGFNAVSDERLARQLVEQRKEAAKEEEFNAFHKVTLDTLFDTLQAGELKAFNVVI
;
A
#
# COMPACT_ATOMS: atom_id res chain seq x y z
N GLN A 1 49.29 37.90 65.88
CA GLN A 1 47.84 38.23 65.97
C GLN A 1 47.24 37.91 64.67
N GLY A 2 46.52 36.75 64.62
CA GLY A 2 45.88 36.26 63.42
C GLY A 2 44.41 36.75 63.38
N MET A 3 44.07 37.52 62.35
CA MET A 3 42.65 37.82 61.99
C MET A 3 42.03 36.66 61.20
N ARG A 4 41.13 35.92 61.84
CA ARG A 4 40.22 34.97 61.14
C ARG A 4 39.16 35.77 60.38
N ALA A 5 39.24 35.72 59.05
CA ALA A 5 38.18 36.23 58.19
C ALA A 5 36.88 35.38 58.36
N ARG A 6 35.82 36.01 58.89
CA ARG A 6 34.47 35.42 58.95
C ARG A 6 33.93 35.28 57.51
N SER A 7 33.80 34.06 57.02
CA SER A 7 33.08 33.78 55.77
C SER A 7 31.61 34.24 55.95
N LYS A 8 31.22 35.25 55.21
CA LYS A 8 29.79 35.63 55.11
C LYS A 8 28.99 34.41 54.59
N ARG A 9 28.12 33.91 55.46
CA ARG A 9 27.11 32.91 54.99
C ARG A 9 26.29 33.55 53.87
N GLU A 10 26.35 32.93 52.70
CA GLU A 10 25.53 33.28 51.53
C GLU A 10 24.05 33.21 51.94
N THR A 11 23.28 34.27 51.71
CA THR A 11 21.81 34.27 51.98
C THR A 11 21.15 33.35 51.01
N GLU A 12 20.02 32.73 51.39
CA GLU A 12 19.27 31.79 50.58
C GLU A 12 18.86 32.40 49.22
N ALA A 13 18.56 33.70 49.20
CA ALA A 13 18.30 34.48 48.00
C ALA A 13 19.54 34.58 47.05
N GLN A 14 20.74 34.76 47.60
CA GLN A 14 21.99 34.80 46.81
C GLN A 14 22.34 33.43 46.25
N ARG A 15 22.07 32.36 46.98
CA ARG A 15 22.24 30.98 46.53
C ARG A 15 21.28 30.64 45.39
N LEU A 16 20.00 31.02 45.50
CA LEU A 16 19.00 30.86 44.47
C LEU A 16 19.30 31.67 43.20
N ALA A 17 19.76 32.93 43.37
CA ALA A 17 20.18 33.77 42.25
C ALA A 17 21.40 33.18 41.51
N ARG A 18 22.37 32.63 42.24
CA ARG A 18 23.55 32.00 41.65
C ARG A 18 23.22 30.72 40.92
N ILE A 19 22.28 29.91 41.44
CA ILE A 19 21.75 28.72 40.79
C ILE A 19 20.99 29.08 39.52
N ALA A 20 20.19 30.13 39.55
CA ALA A 20 19.44 30.63 38.40
C ALA A 20 20.40 31.19 37.32
N GLU A 21 21.48 31.89 37.73
CA GLU A 21 22.49 32.39 36.80
C GLU A 21 23.35 31.29 36.19
N GLN A 22 23.69 30.25 36.97
CA GLN A 22 24.34 29.04 36.44
C GLN A 22 23.47 28.23 35.50
N ARG A 23 22.15 28.13 35.76
CA ARG A 23 21.19 27.50 34.86
C ARG A 23 21.03 28.30 33.54
N LYS A 24 21.07 29.64 33.58
CA LYS A 24 21.09 30.49 32.36
C LYS A 24 22.38 30.33 31.54
N LYS A 25 23.50 30.04 32.16
CA LYS A 25 24.81 29.86 31.47
C LYS A 25 24.97 28.46 30.87
N GLN A 26 24.25 27.45 31.34
CA GLN A 26 24.14 26.13 30.70
C GLN A 26 22.84 26.07 29.96
N GLN A 27 22.79 26.58 28.72
CA GLN A 27 21.65 26.33 27.82
C GLN A 27 21.56 24.83 27.58
N ILE A 28 20.63 24.17 28.29
CA ILE A 28 20.34 22.76 28.08
C ILE A 28 19.54 22.69 26.79
N THR A 29 20.10 22.09 25.75
CA THR A 29 19.35 21.75 24.55
C THR A 29 18.62 20.44 24.80
N ILE A 30 17.30 20.45 24.69
CA ILE A 30 16.46 19.27 24.83
C ILE A 30 15.79 18.96 23.50
N LYS A 31 15.67 17.67 23.18
CA LYS A 31 14.89 17.21 22.03
C LYS A 31 13.53 16.76 22.53
N VAL A 32 12.47 17.34 21.97
CA VAL A 32 11.09 17.08 22.38
C VAL A 32 10.34 16.46 21.19
N PRO A 33 9.68 15.30 21.38
CA PRO A 33 8.81 14.70 20.37
C PRO A 33 7.51 15.50 20.15
N GLU A 34 6.65 15.07 19.24
CA GLU A 34 5.36 15.76 18.98
C GLU A 34 4.42 15.76 20.18
N GLU A 35 4.42 14.65 20.93
CA GLU A 35 3.72 14.54 22.21
C GLU A 35 4.67 14.05 23.27
N ILE A 36 4.63 14.64 24.46
CA ILE A 36 5.47 14.28 25.60
C ILE A 36 4.68 14.38 26.90
N THR A 37 4.89 13.44 27.83
CA THR A 37 4.27 13.56 29.15
C THR A 37 4.97 14.64 29.99
N VAL A 38 4.22 15.29 30.88
CA VAL A 38 4.76 16.31 31.79
C VAL A 38 5.92 15.76 32.65
N GLY A 39 5.83 14.47 33.03
CA GLY A 39 6.90 13.79 33.78
C GLY A 39 8.19 13.61 32.98
N GLU A 40 8.08 13.23 31.71
CA GLU A 40 9.23 13.10 30.80
C GLU A 40 9.87 14.45 30.49
N LEU A 41 9.04 15.48 30.22
CA LEU A 41 9.54 16.85 30.01
C LEU A 41 10.31 17.35 31.25
N ALA A 42 9.81 17.11 32.46
CA ALA A 42 10.50 17.44 33.70
C ALA A 42 11.85 16.71 33.82
N SER A 43 11.89 15.45 33.44
CA SER A 43 13.13 14.66 33.45
C SER A 43 14.15 15.18 32.44
N LEU A 44 13.74 15.53 31.21
CA LEU A 44 14.61 16.16 30.21
C LEU A 44 15.16 17.51 30.64
N LEU A 45 14.33 18.32 31.30
CA LEU A 45 14.73 19.61 31.89
C LEU A 45 15.54 19.49 33.15
N ARG A 46 15.67 18.28 33.72
CA ARG A 46 16.29 18.01 35.03
C ARG A 46 15.65 18.83 36.15
N MET A 47 14.32 18.92 36.13
CA MET A 47 13.51 19.66 37.08
C MET A 47 12.46 18.77 37.72
N THR A 48 11.78 19.24 38.75
CA THR A 48 10.68 18.51 39.35
C THR A 48 9.39 18.69 38.50
N ALA A 49 8.60 17.64 38.41
CA ALA A 49 7.31 17.71 37.69
C ALA A 49 6.40 18.84 38.23
N THR A 50 6.50 19.12 39.54
CA THR A 50 5.73 20.18 40.19
C THR A 50 6.10 21.58 39.65
N GLU A 51 7.36 21.81 39.30
CA GLU A 51 7.82 23.10 38.73
C GLU A 51 7.28 23.27 37.31
N VAL A 52 7.28 22.20 36.52
CA VAL A 52 6.73 22.19 35.16
C VAL A 52 5.21 22.41 35.20
N ILE A 53 4.49 21.70 36.08
CA ILE A 53 3.03 21.87 36.26
C ILE A 53 2.68 23.30 36.68
N LYS A 54 3.40 23.89 37.61
CA LYS A 54 3.18 25.29 38.00
C LYS A 54 3.34 26.24 36.83
N LYS A 55 4.30 25.94 35.93
CA LYS A 55 4.53 26.77 34.77
C LYS A 55 3.42 26.59 33.72
N LEU A 56 2.97 25.36 33.48
CA LEU A 56 1.81 25.05 32.66
C LEU A 56 0.55 25.76 33.16
N MET A 57 0.28 25.71 34.46
CA MET A 57 -0.84 26.42 35.09
C MET A 57 -0.75 27.93 34.88
N SER A 58 0.45 28.54 34.93
CA SER A 58 0.64 29.97 34.66
C SER A 58 0.34 30.35 33.20
N LEU A 59 0.40 29.41 32.29
CA LEU A 59 0.05 29.54 30.86
C LEU A 59 -1.41 29.13 30.57
N GLY A 60 -2.18 28.76 31.63
CA GLY A 60 -3.58 28.38 31.48
C GLY A 60 -3.83 26.93 31.13
N VAL A 61 -2.78 26.10 31.07
CA VAL A 61 -2.87 24.67 30.78
C VAL A 61 -2.87 23.89 32.08
N MET A 62 -3.95 23.14 32.35
CA MET A 62 -4.01 22.20 33.47
C MET A 62 -3.61 20.82 32.96
N ALA A 63 -2.49 20.30 33.45
CA ALA A 63 -2.02 18.97 33.10
C ALA A 63 -1.49 18.24 34.33
N SER A 64 -1.77 16.95 34.44
CA SER A 64 -1.23 16.04 35.45
C SER A 64 0.16 15.51 35.02
N VAL A 65 0.87 14.85 35.94
CA VAL A 65 2.24 14.34 35.67
C VAL A 65 2.27 13.36 34.50
N ASN A 66 1.22 12.55 34.36
CA ASN A 66 1.14 11.49 33.32
C ASN A 66 0.37 11.94 32.06
N GLU A 67 -0.04 13.17 32.01
CA GLU A 67 -0.78 13.71 30.87
C GLU A 67 0.18 14.15 29.78
N ALA A 68 -0.16 13.81 28.53
CA ALA A 68 0.62 14.20 27.36
C ALA A 68 0.30 15.64 26.97
N ILE A 69 1.30 16.41 26.64
CA ILE A 69 1.21 17.77 26.12
C ILE A 69 1.84 17.80 24.71
N ASP A 70 1.31 18.67 23.87
CA ASP A 70 1.81 18.90 22.52
C ASP A 70 3.18 19.61 22.52
N TYR A 71 3.88 19.44 21.40
CA TYR A 71 5.23 20.03 21.20
C TYR A 71 5.25 21.53 21.44
N ASP A 72 4.23 22.26 20.93
CA ASP A 72 4.20 23.73 21.04
C ASP A 72 4.09 24.18 22.48
N THR A 73 3.24 23.57 23.28
CA THR A 73 3.09 23.83 24.72
C THR A 73 4.37 23.46 25.47
N ALA A 74 4.94 22.28 25.15
CA ALA A 74 6.21 21.85 25.77
C ALA A 74 7.37 22.77 25.41
N ALA A 75 7.46 23.25 24.17
CA ALA A 75 8.48 24.18 23.71
C ALA A 75 8.40 25.54 24.38
N ILE A 76 7.19 26.08 24.54
CA ILE A 76 6.96 27.35 25.25
C ILE A 76 7.42 27.21 26.71
N VAL A 77 6.98 26.17 27.42
CA VAL A 77 7.35 25.93 28.82
C VAL A 77 8.84 25.74 28.99
N ALA A 78 9.48 24.95 28.14
CA ALA A 78 10.91 24.68 28.19
C ALA A 78 11.74 25.92 27.89
N THR A 79 11.33 26.74 26.92
CA THR A 79 11.99 28.02 26.58
C THR A 79 11.89 29.01 27.75
N GLU A 80 10.75 29.15 28.41
CA GLU A 80 10.60 29.97 29.58
C GLU A 80 11.41 29.48 30.79
N LEU A 81 11.65 28.19 30.88
CA LEU A 81 12.52 27.57 31.88
C LEU A 81 14.01 27.65 31.49
N GLY A 82 14.34 28.27 30.36
CA GLY A 82 15.71 28.57 29.91
C GLY A 82 16.39 27.45 29.14
N ALA A 83 15.66 26.46 28.63
CA ALA A 83 16.16 25.42 27.74
C ALA A 83 15.97 25.81 26.25
N LYS A 84 16.91 25.38 25.40
CA LYS A 84 16.74 25.43 23.95
C LYS A 84 16.04 24.14 23.52
N VAL A 85 14.93 24.29 22.80
CA VAL A 85 14.14 23.15 22.33
C VAL A 85 14.44 22.88 20.86
N GLU A 86 14.73 21.64 20.55
CA GLU A 86 14.81 21.14 19.18
C GLU A 86 13.71 20.09 19.01
N LYS A 87 12.97 20.16 17.91
CA LYS A 87 11.97 19.13 17.60
C LYS A 87 12.71 17.80 17.38
N GLN A 88 12.38 16.80 18.20
CA GLN A 88 12.84 15.45 17.94
C GLN A 88 11.98 14.92 16.79
N VAL A 89 12.55 14.87 15.60
CA VAL A 89 11.97 14.10 14.51
C VAL A 89 12.12 12.64 14.92
N VAL A 90 11.08 12.08 15.47
CA VAL A 90 10.99 10.62 15.65
C VAL A 90 10.73 10.07 14.24
N VAL A 91 11.81 9.79 13.52
CA VAL A 91 11.72 9.08 12.26
C VAL A 91 11.07 7.74 12.60
N SER A 92 9.89 7.50 12.10
CA SER A 92 9.17 6.24 12.34
C SER A 92 10.04 5.07 11.88
N ILE A 93 9.87 3.89 12.46
CA ILE A 93 10.62 2.71 11.99
C ILE A 93 10.31 2.47 10.51
N GLU A 94 9.11 2.83 10.07
CA GLU A 94 8.72 2.77 8.66
C GLU A 94 9.57 3.68 7.78
N GLU A 95 9.73 4.95 8.13
CA GLU A 95 10.56 5.92 7.40
C GLU A 95 12.06 5.56 7.42
N GLN A 96 12.52 4.83 8.44
CA GLN A 96 13.90 4.36 8.51
C GLN A 96 14.17 3.17 7.58
N ILE A 97 13.16 2.35 7.32
CA ILE A 97 13.28 1.08 6.62
C ILE A 97 12.82 1.21 5.17
N ILE A 98 11.79 2.02 4.93
CA ILE A 98 11.16 2.19 3.62
C ILE A 98 11.76 3.43 2.98
N GLU A 99 12.55 3.22 1.94
CA GLU A 99 13.02 4.33 1.10
C GLU A 99 11.83 4.96 0.37
N GLU A 100 11.64 6.27 0.52
CA GLU A 100 10.63 6.99 -0.25
C GLU A 100 10.97 6.99 -1.74
N ASP A 101 9.95 6.91 -2.59
CA ASP A 101 10.12 7.02 -4.03
C ASP A 101 10.44 8.48 -4.38
N ASP A 102 11.62 8.74 -4.93
CA ASP A 102 11.97 10.03 -5.53
C ASP A 102 11.38 10.10 -6.93
N GLU A 103 10.43 11.01 -7.15
CA GLU A 103 9.82 11.25 -8.47
C GLU A 103 10.84 11.69 -9.53
N ASN A 104 11.98 12.23 -9.12
CA ASN A 104 13.07 12.71 -10.00
C ASN A 104 14.32 11.81 -9.96
N ASP A 105 14.16 10.50 -9.83
CA ASP A 105 15.30 9.58 -9.84
C ASP A 105 15.97 9.56 -11.22
N GLU A 106 17.19 10.10 -11.30
CA GLU A 106 17.97 10.18 -12.54
C GLU A 106 18.31 8.80 -13.14
N ASN A 107 18.24 7.75 -12.34
CA ASN A 107 18.52 6.37 -12.75
C ASN A 107 17.27 5.59 -13.16
N ALA A 108 16.11 6.24 -13.22
CA ALA A 108 14.87 5.59 -13.62
C ALA A 108 14.91 5.23 -15.11
N VAL A 109 14.69 3.96 -15.42
CA VAL A 109 14.62 3.40 -16.77
C VAL A 109 13.20 3.00 -17.12
N LYS A 110 12.87 2.92 -18.43
CA LYS A 110 11.56 2.44 -18.91
C LYS A 110 11.33 1.03 -18.39
N ARG A 111 10.16 0.81 -17.77
CA ARG A 111 9.74 -0.51 -17.31
C ARG A 111 8.59 -1.05 -18.14
N PRO A 112 8.43 -2.38 -18.21
CA PRO A 112 7.28 -3.00 -18.85
C PRO A 112 5.97 -2.53 -18.23
N PRO A 113 4.92 -2.28 -19.04
CA PRO A 113 3.59 -1.99 -18.49
C PRO A 113 3.01 -3.23 -17.81
N VAL A 114 2.26 -2.99 -16.75
CA VAL A 114 1.45 -4.00 -16.06
C VAL A 114 0.00 -3.78 -16.42
N VAL A 115 -0.63 -4.80 -16.97
CA VAL A 115 -1.97 -4.74 -17.56
C VAL A 115 -2.89 -5.72 -16.87
N CYS A 116 -4.01 -5.25 -16.31
CA CYS A 116 -5.06 -6.14 -15.84
C CYS A 116 -6.11 -6.37 -16.92
N VAL A 117 -6.63 -7.60 -17.01
CA VAL A 117 -7.70 -7.97 -17.93
C VAL A 117 -8.97 -8.19 -17.14
N MET A 118 -10.00 -7.40 -17.45
CA MET A 118 -11.27 -7.36 -16.73
C MET A 118 -12.46 -7.51 -17.68
N GLY A 119 -13.62 -7.76 -17.13
CA GLY A 119 -14.88 -7.86 -17.86
C GLY A 119 -15.74 -9.02 -17.38
N HIS A 120 -16.87 -9.19 -18.03
CA HIS A 120 -17.85 -10.20 -17.67
C HIS A 120 -17.36 -11.64 -17.88
N VAL A 121 -17.96 -12.61 -17.18
CA VAL A 121 -17.78 -14.05 -17.44
C VAL A 121 -18.21 -14.32 -18.88
N ASP A 122 -17.57 -15.27 -19.57
CA ASP A 122 -17.86 -15.69 -20.95
C ASP A 122 -17.63 -14.62 -22.04
N HIS A 123 -17.15 -13.43 -21.73
CA HIS A 123 -16.71 -12.45 -22.73
C HIS A 123 -15.36 -12.79 -23.38
N GLY A 124 -14.71 -13.87 -22.92
CA GLY A 124 -13.51 -14.43 -23.53
C GLY A 124 -12.19 -13.80 -23.06
N LYS A 125 -12.12 -13.32 -21.82
CA LYS A 125 -10.89 -12.81 -21.20
C LYS A 125 -9.75 -13.82 -21.29
N THR A 126 -9.93 -15.01 -20.70
CA THR A 126 -8.93 -16.09 -20.71
C THR A 126 -8.62 -16.54 -22.13
N SER A 127 -9.59 -16.56 -23.04
CA SER A 127 -9.36 -16.91 -24.46
C SER A 127 -8.49 -15.88 -25.19
N ILE A 128 -8.64 -14.58 -24.90
CA ILE A 128 -7.74 -13.52 -25.41
C ILE A 128 -6.34 -13.74 -24.88
N LEU A 129 -6.20 -14.00 -23.58
CA LEU A 129 -4.92 -14.22 -22.93
C LEU A 129 -4.25 -15.51 -23.44
N ASP A 130 -4.98 -16.56 -23.69
CA ASP A 130 -4.49 -17.79 -24.34
C ASP A 130 -4.01 -17.52 -25.77
N ALA A 131 -4.76 -16.71 -26.52
CA ALA A 131 -4.34 -16.32 -27.87
C ALA A 131 -3.02 -15.51 -27.85
N ILE A 132 -2.84 -14.65 -26.87
CA ILE A 132 -1.61 -13.86 -26.64
C ILE A 132 -0.43 -14.76 -26.25
N ARG A 133 -0.66 -15.72 -25.32
CA ARG A 133 0.36 -16.64 -24.83
C ARG A 133 0.71 -17.77 -25.80
N HIS A 134 -0.12 -18.01 -26.79
CA HIS A 134 -0.09 -19.23 -27.62
C HIS A 134 -0.22 -20.51 -26.80
N THR A 135 -1.07 -20.49 -25.76
CA THR A 135 -1.36 -21.59 -24.83
C THR A 135 -2.85 -21.91 -24.85
N ASP A 136 -3.22 -23.00 -24.18
CA ASP A 136 -4.61 -23.40 -23.98
C ASP A 136 -4.86 -23.69 -22.50
N VAL A 137 -4.80 -22.64 -21.67
CA VAL A 137 -5.00 -22.73 -20.23
C VAL A 137 -6.48 -22.95 -19.92
N THR A 138 -7.38 -22.42 -20.74
CA THR A 138 -8.83 -22.60 -20.62
C THR A 138 -9.24 -24.07 -20.53
N SER A 139 -8.51 -24.98 -21.21
CA SER A 139 -8.80 -26.42 -21.19
C SER A 139 -8.31 -27.12 -19.93
N THR A 140 -7.39 -26.53 -19.17
CA THR A 140 -6.74 -27.12 -17.99
C THR A 140 -7.30 -26.62 -16.66
N GLU A 141 -8.00 -25.49 -16.65
CA GLU A 141 -8.63 -24.93 -15.44
C GLU A 141 -9.93 -25.67 -15.10
N ALA A 142 -10.16 -25.91 -13.82
CA ALA A 142 -11.37 -26.56 -13.33
C ALA A 142 -12.61 -25.72 -13.64
N GLY A 143 -13.47 -26.22 -14.51
CA GLY A 143 -14.68 -25.53 -14.99
C GLY A 143 -14.43 -24.49 -16.10
N GLY A 144 -13.23 -24.39 -16.64
CA GLY A 144 -12.88 -23.43 -17.71
C GLY A 144 -12.93 -21.96 -17.29
N ILE A 145 -12.83 -21.67 -15.99
CA ILE A 145 -12.89 -20.32 -15.43
C ILE A 145 -11.65 -20.02 -14.61
N THR A 146 -11.10 -18.83 -14.76
CA THR A 146 -9.99 -18.33 -13.95
C THR A 146 -10.44 -18.12 -12.51
N GLN A 147 -9.79 -18.80 -11.55
CA GLN A 147 -10.12 -18.74 -10.13
C GLN A 147 -9.07 -18.01 -9.30
N HIS A 148 -7.85 -17.89 -9.80
CA HIS A 148 -6.73 -17.20 -9.17
C HIS A 148 -6.26 -16.03 -10.03
N ILE A 149 -5.58 -15.05 -9.43
CA ILE A 149 -4.96 -14.00 -10.22
C ILE A 149 -3.71 -14.57 -10.88
N GLY A 150 -3.79 -14.87 -12.17
CA GLY A 150 -2.64 -15.28 -12.97
C GLY A 150 -1.78 -14.07 -13.34
N ALA A 151 -0.47 -14.13 -13.06
CA ALA A 151 0.46 -13.08 -13.46
C ALA A 151 1.55 -13.67 -14.37
N TYR A 152 1.78 -13.08 -15.53
CA TYR A 152 2.76 -13.59 -16.51
C TYR A 152 3.24 -12.48 -17.44
N GLN A 153 4.39 -12.72 -18.08
CA GLN A 153 4.96 -11.80 -19.05
C GLN A 153 4.87 -12.37 -20.48
N VAL A 154 4.57 -11.46 -21.41
CA VAL A 154 4.58 -11.73 -22.85
C VAL A 154 5.52 -10.72 -23.52
N GLU A 155 6.15 -11.14 -24.59
CA GLU A 155 6.97 -10.28 -25.45
C GLU A 155 6.18 -9.95 -26.71
N ALA A 156 5.99 -8.66 -26.99
CA ALA A 156 5.34 -8.15 -28.18
C ALA A 156 6.23 -7.04 -28.80
N ASN A 157 6.52 -7.13 -30.08
CA ASN A 157 7.37 -6.17 -30.81
C ASN A 157 8.75 -5.91 -30.15
N GLY A 158 9.31 -6.91 -29.42
CA GLY A 158 10.58 -6.76 -28.71
C GLY A 158 10.46 -6.09 -27.32
N GLU A 159 9.27 -5.67 -26.92
CA GLU A 159 8.99 -5.13 -25.58
C GLU A 159 8.20 -6.15 -24.74
N LYS A 160 8.39 -6.09 -23.42
CA LYS A 160 7.67 -6.97 -22.49
C LYS A 160 6.43 -6.29 -21.97
N ILE A 161 5.35 -7.06 -21.83
CA ILE A 161 4.09 -6.66 -21.19
C ILE A 161 3.79 -7.67 -20.09
N THR A 162 3.45 -7.21 -18.90
CA THR A 162 3.03 -8.07 -17.79
C THR A 162 1.52 -8.05 -17.70
N PHE A 163 0.89 -9.20 -17.83
CA PHE A 163 -0.55 -9.37 -17.70
C PHE A 163 -0.94 -9.92 -16.34
N LEU A 164 -1.99 -9.35 -15.74
CA LEU A 164 -2.70 -9.89 -14.59
C LEU A 164 -4.09 -10.34 -15.05
N ASP A 165 -4.30 -11.66 -15.03
CA ASP A 165 -5.63 -12.24 -15.31
C ASP A 165 -6.49 -12.22 -14.05
N THR A 166 -7.67 -11.60 -14.12
CA THR A 166 -8.57 -11.49 -12.97
C THR A 166 -9.83 -12.32 -13.20
N PRO A 167 -10.32 -13.05 -12.14
CA PRO A 167 -11.57 -13.79 -12.23
C PRO A 167 -12.75 -12.88 -12.57
N GLY A 168 -13.58 -13.29 -13.53
CA GLY A 168 -14.77 -12.54 -13.95
C GLY A 168 -15.98 -12.68 -13.02
N HIS A 169 -16.01 -13.69 -12.16
CA HIS A 169 -17.19 -14.04 -11.37
C HIS A 169 -17.47 -13.02 -10.25
N ALA A 170 -18.76 -12.74 -9.95
CA ALA A 170 -19.17 -11.76 -8.95
C ALA A 170 -18.56 -11.99 -7.55
N ALA A 171 -18.31 -13.25 -7.17
CA ALA A 171 -17.69 -13.59 -5.90
C ALA A 171 -16.26 -13.01 -5.71
N PHE A 172 -15.60 -12.56 -6.78
CA PHE A 172 -14.20 -12.13 -6.75
C PHE A 172 -14.00 -10.61 -6.96
N THR A 173 -14.98 -9.79 -6.55
CA THR A 173 -14.93 -8.31 -6.62
C THR A 173 -13.65 -7.74 -6.02
N ALA A 174 -13.25 -8.20 -4.83
CA ALA A 174 -12.03 -7.75 -4.19
C ALA A 174 -10.74 -8.07 -4.99
N MET A 175 -10.72 -9.16 -5.76
CA MET A 175 -9.58 -9.49 -6.63
C MET A 175 -9.49 -8.55 -7.83
N ARG A 176 -10.64 -8.14 -8.40
CA ARG A 176 -10.66 -7.16 -9.49
C ARG A 176 -10.20 -5.78 -9.04
N ALA A 177 -10.68 -5.30 -7.89
CA ALA A 177 -10.24 -4.04 -7.30
C ALA A 177 -8.72 -4.01 -7.07
N ARG A 178 -8.17 -5.08 -6.48
CA ARG A 178 -6.72 -5.21 -6.25
C ARG A 178 -5.93 -5.30 -7.56
N GLY A 179 -6.45 -6.04 -8.55
CA GLY A 179 -5.86 -6.11 -9.87
C GLY A 179 -5.72 -4.72 -10.49
N ALA A 180 -6.77 -3.90 -10.45
CA ALA A 180 -6.72 -2.52 -10.95
C ALA A 180 -5.68 -1.66 -10.21
N MET A 181 -5.65 -1.71 -8.88
CA MET A 181 -4.73 -0.89 -8.07
C MET A 181 -3.25 -1.25 -8.26
N ALA A 182 -2.95 -2.46 -8.71
CA ALA A 182 -1.58 -2.93 -8.93
C ALA A 182 -1.08 -2.70 -10.37
N THR A 183 -1.92 -2.17 -11.27
CA THR A 183 -1.63 -2.10 -12.71
C THR A 183 -1.61 -0.67 -13.24
N ASP A 184 -1.03 -0.50 -14.43
CA ASP A 184 -0.92 0.78 -15.12
C ASP A 184 -2.08 0.95 -16.13
N ILE A 185 -2.53 -0.15 -16.73
CA ILE A 185 -3.56 -0.16 -17.78
C ILE A 185 -4.58 -1.25 -17.47
N ALA A 186 -5.86 -0.97 -17.68
CA ALA A 186 -6.95 -1.95 -17.61
C ALA A 186 -7.47 -2.26 -19.01
N VAL A 187 -7.43 -3.52 -19.42
CA VAL A 187 -8.07 -4.00 -20.65
C VAL A 187 -9.45 -4.54 -20.29
N LEU A 188 -10.48 -3.80 -20.70
CA LEU A 188 -11.88 -4.17 -20.50
C LEU A 188 -12.37 -5.01 -21.68
N VAL A 189 -12.63 -6.28 -21.45
CA VAL A 189 -13.12 -7.20 -22.49
C VAL A 189 -14.64 -7.20 -22.51
N VAL A 190 -15.21 -6.83 -23.66
CA VAL A 190 -16.65 -6.80 -23.89
C VAL A 190 -16.96 -7.66 -25.13
N ALA A 191 -17.92 -8.57 -25.02
CA ALA A 191 -18.34 -9.37 -26.15
C ALA A 191 -19.28 -8.56 -27.07
N ALA A 192 -19.02 -8.55 -28.38
CA ALA A 192 -19.78 -7.77 -29.35
C ALA A 192 -21.22 -8.25 -29.53
N ASP A 193 -21.51 -9.50 -29.18
CA ASP A 193 -22.86 -10.11 -29.23
C ASP A 193 -23.70 -9.78 -28.00
N ASP A 194 -23.07 -9.73 -26.82
CA ASP A 194 -23.75 -9.55 -25.53
C ASP A 194 -23.85 -8.07 -25.10
N GLY A 195 -22.82 -7.28 -25.37
CA GLY A 195 -22.69 -5.88 -24.93
C GLY A 195 -22.24 -5.73 -23.49
N ILE A 196 -22.53 -4.58 -22.84
CA ILE A 196 -22.13 -4.29 -21.46
C ILE A 196 -23.03 -5.04 -20.48
N MET A 197 -22.41 -5.78 -19.58
CA MET A 197 -23.04 -6.59 -18.53
C MET A 197 -22.72 -6.01 -17.14
N PRO A 198 -23.47 -6.37 -16.07
CA PRO A 198 -23.26 -5.81 -14.73
C PRO A 198 -21.83 -5.92 -14.20
N GLN A 199 -21.14 -7.02 -14.46
CA GLN A 199 -19.73 -7.21 -14.06
C GLN A 199 -18.76 -6.34 -14.89
N THR A 200 -19.16 -5.97 -16.11
CA THR A 200 -18.43 -4.99 -16.93
C THR A 200 -18.51 -3.61 -16.32
N ILE A 201 -19.70 -3.20 -15.85
CA ILE A 201 -19.91 -1.92 -15.15
C ILE A 201 -19.08 -1.87 -13.86
N GLU A 202 -19.08 -2.96 -13.11
CA GLU A 202 -18.26 -3.09 -11.91
C GLU A 202 -16.75 -2.94 -12.23
N ALA A 203 -16.29 -3.58 -13.31
CA ALA A 203 -14.91 -3.47 -13.77
C ALA A 203 -14.53 -2.03 -14.17
N ILE A 204 -15.44 -1.32 -14.86
CA ILE A 204 -15.26 0.11 -15.19
C ILE A 204 -15.11 0.94 -13.92
N ASN A 205 -15.97 0.73 -12.93
CA ASN A 205 -15.90 1.47 -11.67
C ASN A 205 -14.60 1.20 -10.90
N HIS A 206 -14.11 -0.05 -10.90
CA HIS A 206 -12.81 -0.37 -10.27
C HIS A 206 -11.64 0.28 -11.00
N ALA A 207 -11.63 0.27 -12.33
CA ALA A 207 -10.58 0.91 -13.11
C ALA A 207 -10.58 2.44 -12.92
N LYS A 208 -11.75 3.08 -12.93
CA LYS A 208 -11.92 4.50 -12.64
C LYS A 208 -11.47 4.86 -11.21
N ALA A 209 -11.84 4.05 -10.22
CA ALA A 209 -11.46 4.28 -8.83
C ALA A 209 -9.94 4.11 -8.60
N ALA A 210 -9.30 3.24 -9.36
CA ALA A 210 -7.85 3.07 -9.36
C ALA A 210 -7.11 4.13 -10.18
N GLY A 211 -7.81 4.94 -10.98
CA GLY A 211 -7.21 5.98 -11.82
C GLY A 211 -6.36 5.43 -12.98
N VAL A 212 -6.61 4.18 -13.42
CA VAL A 212 -5.86 3.53 -14.49
C VAL A 212 -6.50 3.78 -15.84
N GLU A 213 -5.67 3.87 -16.90
CA GLU A 213 -6.14 4.03 -18.28
C GLU A 213 -6.89 2.78 -18.75
N ILE A 214 -8.01 2.99 -19.44
CA ILE A 214 -8.88 1.91 -19.89
C ILE A 214 -8.78 1.74 -21.42
N ILE A 215 -8.43 0.54 -21.85
CA ILE A 215 -8.52 0.10 -23.25
C ILE A 215 -9.66 -0.89 -23.35
N VAL A 216 -10.55 -0.74 -24.33
CA VAL A 216 -11.67 -1.64 -24.52
C VAL A 216 -11.37 -2.62 -25.66
N ALA A 217 -11.37 -3.92 -25.34
CA ALA A 217 -11.26 -4.99 -26.33
C ALA A 217 -12.67 -5.53 -26.63
N ILE A 218 -13.19 -5.23 -27.82
CA ILE A 218 -14.51 -5.71 -28.28
C ILE A 218 -14.29 -7.09 -28.91
N ASN A 219 -14.58 -8.14 -28.13
CA ASN A 219 -14.29 -9.53 -28.51
C ASN A 219 -15.48 -10.20 -29.23
N LYS A 220 -15.22 -11.39 -29.78
CA LYS A 220 -16.18 -12.23 -30.54
C LYS A 220 -16.66 -11.58 -31.83
N MET A 221 -15.80 -10.82 -32.51
CA MET A 221 -16.09 -10.21 -33.81
C MET A 221 -16.35 -11.21 -34.94
N ASP A 222 -16.02 -12.49 -34.70
CA ASP A 222 -16.29 -13.60 -35.62
C ASP A 222 -17.72 -14.12 -35.59
N LYS A 223 -18.54 -13.70 -34.63
CA LYS A 223 -19.93 -14.16 -34.51
C LYS A 223 -20.87 -13.39 -35.44
N GLU A 224 -21.90 -14.11 -35.99
CA GLU A 224 -22.98 -13.55 -36.83
C GLU A 224 -23.83 -12.61 -35.98
N GLY A 225 -23.80 -11.98 -35.20
CA GLY A 225 -24.58 -11.05 -34.34
C GLY A 225 -23.70 -9.99 -33.71
N ALA A 226 -22.43 -9.98 -34.05
CA ALA A 226 -21.48 -9.00 -33.50
C ALA A 226 -21.88 -7.57 -33.91
N ASN A 227 -22.12 -6.73 -32.92
CA ASN A 227 -22.52 -5.33 -33.16
C ASN A 227 -21.59 -4.40 -32.30
N PRO A 228 -20.44 -3.99 -32.83
CA PRO A 228 -19.53 -3.11 -32.14
C PRO A 228 -20.13 -1.74 -31.85
N ASP A 229 -20.96 -1.18 -32.76
CA ASP A 229 -21.58 0.14 -32.60
C ASP A 229 -22.48 0.21 -31.35
N ARG A 230 -23.20 -0.88 -31.09
CA ARG A 230 -24.00 -1.01 -29.87
C ARG A 230 -23.14 -0.96 -28.62
N VAL A 231 -21.95 -1.62 -28.63
CA VAL A 231 -21.02 -1.60 -27.50
C VAL A 231 -20.48 -0.20 -27.29
N LEU A 232 -20.12 0.51 -28.38
CA LEU A 232 -19.61 1.89 -28.29
C LEU A 232 -20.68 2.85 -27.72
N GLN A 233 -21.95 2.70 -28.12
CA GLN A 233 -23.04 3.47 -27.52
C GLN A 233 -23.21 3.22 -26.04
N GLN A 234 -23.20 1.95 -25.61
CA GLN A 234 -23.33 1.58 -24.21
C GLN A 234 -22.13 2.07 -23.36
N LEU A 235 -20.91 2.06 -23.91
CA LEU A 235 -19.73 2.61 -23.23
C LEU A 235 -19.90 4.11 -22.91
N THR A 236 -20.50 4.86 -23.83
CA THR A 236 -20.76 6.29 -23.63
C THR A 236 -21.75 6.55 -22.50
N GLU A 237 -22.72 5.67 -22.27
CA GLU A 237 -23.64 5.75 -21.12
C GLU A 237 -22.93 5.61 -19.78
N HIS A 238 -21.74 4.98 -19.78
CA HIS A 238 -20.86 4.84 -18.61
C HIS A 238 -19.68 5.80 -18.59
N GLU A 239 -19.78 6.93 -19.31
CA GLU A 239 -18.75 7.98 -19.39
C GLU A 239 -17.41 7.50 -19.99
N LEU A 240 -17.44 6.45 -20.80
CA LEU A 240 -16.30 5.99 -21.58
C LEU A 240 -16.54 6.36 -23.04
N VAL A 241 -16.11 7.56 -23.42
CA VAL A 241 -16.30 8.06 -24.80
C VAL A 241 -15.19 7.51 -25.70
N PRO A 242 -15.53 6.76 -26.76
CA PRO A 242 -14.55 6.24 -27.70
C PRO A 242 -13.76 7.36 -28.41
N GLU A 243 -12.51 7.07 -28.78
CA GLU A 243 -11.67 8.00 -29.54
C GLU A 243 -12.33 8.39 -30.88
N GLU A 244 -13.00 7.44 -31.56
CA GLU A 244 -13.74 7.69 -32.81
C GLU A 244 -14.83 8.76 -32.67
N TRP A 245 -15.35 8.98 -31.47
CA TRP A 245 -16.37 9.98 -31.15
C TRP A 245 -15.83 11.20 -30.40
N GLY A 246 -14.47 11.37 -30.43
CA GLY A 246 -13.78 12.51 -29.84
C GLY A 246 -13.48 12.36 -28.35
N GLY A 247 -13.54 11.17 -27.81
CA GLY A 247 -13.14 10.83 -26.45
C GLY A 247 -11.68 10.39 -26.35
N ASN A 248 -11.34 9.76 -25.23
CA ASN A 248 -10.00 9.29 -24.91
C ASN A 248 -9.89 7.77 -24.77
N VAL A 249 -10.99 7.03 -24.91
CA VAL A 249 -10.99 5.57 -24.73
C VAL A 249 -10.73 4.87 -26.06
N ILE A 250 -9.64 4.11 -26.11
CA ILE A 250 -9.30 3.35 -27.32
C ILE A 250 -10.06 2.03 -27.31
N CYS A 251 -10.81 1.80 -28.39
CA CYS A 251 -11.58 0.59 -28.60
C CYS A 251 -10.96 -0.26 -29.72
N VAL A 252 -10.61 -1.51 -29.41
CA VAL A 252 -9.99 -2.43 -30.37
C VAL A 252 -10.90 -3.61 -30.64
N PRO A 253 -11.42 -3.78 -31.86
CA PRO A 253 -12.18 -4.98 -32.24
C PRO A 253 -11.23 -6.18 -32.35
N VAL A 254 -11.56 -7.28 -31.64
CA VAL A 254 -10.75 -8.49 -31.57
C VAL A 254 -11.59 -9.75 -31.71
N SER A 255 -10.95 -10.85 -32.09
CA SER A 255 -11.50 -12.19 -31.97
C SER A 255 -10.44 -13.13 -31.43
N ALA A 256 -10.61 -13.61 -30.22
CA ALA A 256 -9.71 -14.60 -29.62
C ALA A 256 -9.67 -15.90 -30.46
N LYS A 257 -10.79 -16.29 -31.04
CA LYS A 257 -10.93 -17.53 -31.84
C LYS A 257 -10.14 -17.47 -33.15
N THR A 258 -10.26 -16.37 -33.89
CA THR A 258 -9.59 -16.19 -35.19
C THR A 258 -8.23 -15.49 -35.05
N LYS A 259 -7.87 -15.06 -33.84
CA LYS A 259 -6.69 -14.22 -33.50
C LYS A 259 -6.69 -12.85 -34.20
N MET A 260 -7.82 -12.43 -34.74
CA MET A 260 -7.96 -11.12 -35.38
C MET A 260 -7.81 -10.00 -34.35
N GLY A 261 -7.02 -8.97 -34.66
CA GLY A 261 -6.87 -7.77 -33.85
C GLY A 261 -6.04 -7.93 -32.57
N ILE A 262 -5.51 -9.12 -32.26
CA ILE A 262 -4.69 -9.35 -31.06
C ILE A 262 -3.39 -8.54 -31.14
N ASP A 263 -2.70 -8.56 -32.28
CA ASP A 263 -1.47 -7.79 -32.47
C ASP A 263 -1.74 -6.27 -32.30
N LYS A 264 -2.86 -5.78 -32.86
CA LYS A 264 -3.27 -4.38 -32.72
C LYS A 264 -3.56 -4.03 -31.26
N LEU A 265 -4.16 -4.95 -30.47
CA LEU A 265 -4.40 -4.74 -29.05
C LEU A 265 -3.07 -4.61 -28.30
N LEU A 266 -2.08 -5.46 -28.58
CA LEU A 266 -0.74 -5.39 -27.97
C LEU A 266 -0.02 -4.09 -28.34
N GLU A 267 -0.08 -3.67 -29.61
CA GLU A 267 0.47 -2.39 -30.06
C GLU A 267 -0.19 -1.21 -29.36
N THR A 268 -1.51 -1.25 -29.19
CA THR A 268 -2.26 -0.20 -28.46
C THR A 268 -1.83 -0.12 -27.00
N ILE A 269 -1.65 -1.26 -26.33
CA ILE A 269 -1.13 -1.31 -24.94
C ILE A 269 0.25 -0.67 -24.85
N LEU A 270 1.16 -1.00 -25.76
CA LEU A 270 2.50 -0.42 -25.78
C LEU A 270 2.49 1.08 -26.05
N LEU A 271 1.61 1.55 -26.96
CA LEU A 271 1.43 2.97 -27.26
C LEU A 271 0.95 3.75 -26.03
N VAL A 272 -0.08 3.26 -25.33
CA VAL A 272 -0.60 3.89 -24.10
C VAL A 272 0.48 3.88 -23.00
N ALA A 273 1.21 2.79 -22.86
CA ALA A 273 2.32 2.69 -21.89
C ALA A 273 3.45 3.70 -22.20
N GLU A 274 3.73 3.97 -23.46
CA GLU A 274 4.71 4.97 -23.87
C GLU A 274 4.24 6.39 -23.56
N MET A 275 2.95 6.67 -23.76
CA MET A 275 2.35 7.97 -23.39
C MET A 275 2.37 8.23 -21.88
N GLN A 276 2.28 7.19 -21.05
CA GLN A 276 2.38 7.28 -19.59
C GLN A 276 3.81 7.42 -19.08
N GLU A 277 4.82 7.26 -19.92
CA GLU A 277 6.25 7.31 -19.54
C GLU A 277 6.60 6.45 -18.32
N LEU A 278 6.15 5.19 -18.30
CA LEU A 278 6.36 4.29 -17.16
C LEU A 278 7.86 4.06 -16.89
N LYS A 279 8.33 4.51 -15.73
CA LYS A 279 9.72 4.42 -15.31
C LYS A 279 9.83 3.73 -13.95
N ALA A 280 10.96 3.07 -13.71
CA ALA A 280 11.35 2.53 -12.40
C ALA A 280 12.88 2.45 -12.32
N ASN A 281 13.43 2.53 -11.11
CA ASN A 281 14.86 2.38 -10.90
C ASN A 281 15.17 0.94 -10.49
N PRO A 282 15.85 0.13 -11.32
CA PRO A 282 16.17 -1.26 -10.99
C PRO A 282 17.24 -1.40 -9.90
N ASP A 283 18.05 -0.37 -9.63
CA ASP A 283 19.16 -0.42 -8.67
C ASP A 283 18.76 -0.17 -7.23
N ARG A 284 17.48 0.19 -6.98
CA ARG A 284 16.93 0.41 -5.63
C ARG A 284 16.51 -0.89 -4.96
N THR A 285 16.23 -0.81 -3.67
CA THR A 285 15.57 -1.87 -2.90
C THR A 285 14.20 -2.20 -3.49
N ALA A 286 13.84 -3.48 -3.55
CA ALA A 286 12.60 -3.91 -4.17
C ALA A 286 11.38 -3.43 -3.38
N LYS A 287 10.43 -2.86 -4.12
CA LYS A 287 9.11 -2.45 -3.63
C LYS A 287 8.04 -2.92 -4.60
N GLY A 288 6.87 -3.27 -4.10
CA GLY A 288 5.76 -3.67 -4.94
C GLY A 288 4.56 -4.16 -4.15
N THR A 289 3.72 -4.98 -4.78
CA THR A 289 2.44 -5.42 -4.23
C THR A 289 2.32 -6.94 -4.23
N VAL A 290 1.67 -7.46 -3.21
CA VAL A 290 1.28 -8.88 -3.10
C VAL A 290 0.05 -9.12 -3.96
N ILE A 291 0.18 -9.92 -5.00
CA ILE A 291 -0.94 -10.31 -5.87
C ILE A 291 -1.81 -11.34 -5.16
N GLU A 292 -1.19 -12.44 -4.73
CA GLU A 292 -1.85 -13.54 -4.06
C GLU A 292 -0.92 -14.18 -3.03
N ALA A 293 -1.48 -14.68 -1.94
CA ALA A 293 -0.72 -15.45 -0.96
C ALA A 293 -1.54 -16.66 -0.49
N LYS A 294 -0.85 -17.77 -0.28
CA LYS A 294 -1.47 -19.01 0.18
C LYS A 294 -0.55 -19.77 1.14
N LEU A 295 -1.15 -20.57 1.99
CA LEU A 295 -0.42 -21.49 2.86
C LEU A 295 -0.39 -22.89 2.22
N ASP A 296 0.78 -23.27 1.70
CA ASP A 296 1.00 -24.61 1.15
C ASP A 296 1.40 -25.57 2.28
N LYS A 297 0.79 -26.79 2.30
CA LYS A 297 1.05 -27.78 3.36
C LYS A 297 2.49 -28.30 3.40
N GLY A 298 3.21 -28.24 2.27
CA GLY A 298 4.58 -28.76 2.15
C GLY A 298 5.66 -27.68 2.10
N ARG A 299 5.34 -26.51 1.55
CA ARG A 299 6.28 -25.41 1.30
C ARG A 299 6.13 -24.24 2.28
N GLY A 300 5.06 -24.23 3.10
CA GLY A 300 4.73 -23.13 4.00
C GLY A 300 4.05 -21.95 3.30
N PRO A 301 4.17 -20.72 3.83
CA PRO A 301 3.62 -19.54 3.20
C PRO A 301 4.29 -19.26 1.85
N ILE A 302 3.47 -19.12 0.83
CA ILE A 302 3.87 -18.77 -0.54
C ILE A 302 3.14 -17.49 -0.93
N ALA A 303 3.85 -16.54 -1.50
CA ALA A 303 3.26 -15.31 -2.00
C ALA A 303 3.71 -15.04 -3.43
N THR A 304 2.77 -14.62 -4.26
CA THR A 304 3.06 -14.08 -5.59
C THR A 304 3.16 -12.56 -5.48
N LEU A 305 4.33 -12.04 -5.77
CA LEU A 305 4.66 -10.63 -5.71
C LEU A 305 4.76 -10.03 -7.10
N LEU A 306 4.32 -8.81 -7.26
CA LEU A 306 4.63 -7.97 -8.41
C LEU A 306 5.62 -6.89 -7.98
N VAL A 307 6.82 -6.94 -8.50
CA VAL A 307 7.82 -5.90 -8.26
C VAL A 307 7.43 -4.66 -9.05
N GLN A 308 7.29 -3.51 -8.41
CA GLN A 308 6.94 -2.24 -9.06
C GLN A 308 8.17 -1.36 -9.25
N ASN A 309 9.05 -1.34 -8.25
CA ASN A 309 10.30 -0.58 -8.28
C ASN A 309 11.43 -1.40 -7.65
N GLY A 310 12.67 -1.14 -8.04
CA GLY A 310 13.83 -1.88 -7.53
C GLY A 310 13.98 -3.29 -8.09
N THR A 311 14.93 -4.04 -7.56
CA THR A 311 15.16 -5.45 -7.91
C THR A 311 15.15 -6.31 -6.66
N LEU A 312 14.28 -7.32 -6.65
CA LEU A 312 14.21 -8.32 -5.57
C LEU A 312 15.21 -9.45 -5.85
N HIS A 313 16.02 -9.80 -4.84
CA HIS A 313 16.98 -10.87 -4.92
C HIS A 313 16.64 -12.03 -3.98
N ALA A 314 17.04 -13.23 -4.35
CA ALA A 314 17.00 -14.36 -3.44
C ALA A 314 17.95 -14.10 -2.26
N GLY A 315 17.43 -14.16 -1.05
CA GLY A 315 18.16 -13.83 0.17
C GLY A 315 17.78 -12.51 0.81
N ASP A 316 17.04 -11.65 0.13
CA ASP A 316 16.55 -10.39 0.69
C ASP A 316 15.54 -10.66 1.82
N VAL A 317 15.53 -9.74 2.78
CA VAL A 317 14.50 -9.70 3.81
C VAL A 317 13.38 -8.79 3.32
N ILE A 318 12.15 -9.27 3.36
CA ILE A 318 10.98 -8.48 2.95
C ILE A 318 9.97 -8.35 4.07
N VAL A 319 9.31 -7.21 4.09
CA VAL A 319 8.12 -6.94 4.90
C VAL A 319 6.94 -6.83 3.93
N ALA A 320 5.89 -7.60 4.14
CA ALA A 320 4.66 -7.57 3.34
C ALA A 320 3.45 -7.51 4.29
N GLY A 321 2.85 -6.33 4.41
CA GLY A 321 1.78 -6.11 5.38
C GLY A 321 2.21 -6.45 6.82
N MET A 322 1.62 -7.51 7.39
CA MET A 322 1.93 -8.06 8.71
C MET A 322 2.83 -9.29 8.67
N ALA A 323 3.40 -9.64 7.50
CA ALA A 323 4.32 -10.75 7.34
C ALA A 323 5.75 -10.23 7.11
N VAL A 324 6.73 -10.96 7.65
CA VAL A 324 8.14 -10.69 7.44
C VAL A 324 8.87 -12.00 7.17
N GLY A 325 9.90 -11.96 6.36
CA GLY A 325 10.72 -13.15 6.15
C GLY A 325 11.83 -12.94 5.15
N LYS A 326 12.70 -13.92 5.08
CA LYS A 326 13.80 -13.95 4.12
C LYS A 326 13.40 -14.76 2.90
N VAL A 327 13.54 -14.19 1.72
CA VAL A 327 13.26 -14.86 0.45
C VAL A 327 14.21 -16.05 0.28
N ARG A 328 13.72 -17.25 0.50
CA ARG A 328 14.51 -18.48 0.38
C ARG A 328 14.64 -18.97 -1.05
N ALA A 329 13.58 -18.81 -1.82
CA ALA A 329 13.55 -19.16 -3.23
C ALA A 329 12.50 -18.31 -3.94
N MET A 330 12.79 -18.00 -5.19
CA MET A 330 11.89 -17.34 -6.13
C MET A 330 11.67 -18.21 -7.35
N THR A 331 10.45 -18.21 -7.85
CA THR A 331 10.09 -18.88 -9.10
C THR A 331 9.34 -17.91 -10.01
N ASP A 332 9.64 -17.98 -11.31
CA ASP A 332 8.90 -17.22 -12.32
C ASP A 332 7.51 -17.85 -12.58
N TYR A 333 6.71 -17.18 -13.40
CA TYR A 333 5.39 -17.68 -13.83
C TYR A 333 5.43 -19.00 -14.61
N ARG A 334 6.62 -19.46 -15.06
CA ARG A 334 6.84 -20.77 -15.70
C ARG A 334 7.30 -21.85 -14.72
N GLY A 335 7.36 -21.54 -13.43
CA GLY A 335 7.85 -22.47 -12.40
C GLY A 335 9.37 -22.64 -12.35
N ARG A 336 10.15 -21.83 -13.07
CA ARG A 336 11.62 -21.89 -13.08
C ARG A 336 12.17 -21.05 -11.92
N LYS A 337 13.20 -21.57 -11.26
CA LYS A 337 13.89 -20.80 -10.22
C LYS A 337 14.63 -19.62 -10.82
N VAL A 338 14.45 -18.45 -10.19
CA VAL A 338 15.13 -17.20 -10.54
C VAL A 338 15.83 -16.63 -9.31
N ASN A 339 16.95 -15.95 -9.52
CA ASN A 339 17.75 -15.35 -8.45
C ASN A 339 17.43 -13.87 -8.25
N SER A 340 16.87 -13.22 -9.25
CA SER A 340 16.50 -11.80 -9.22
C SER A 340 15.23 -11.54 -10.02
N ALA A 341 14.47 -10.54 -9.60
CA ALA A 341 13.27 -10.05 -10.26
C ALA A 341 13.29 -8.53 -10.28
N GLY A 342 13.36 -7.92 -11.46
CA GLY A 342 13.33 -6.47 -11.67
C GLY A 342 11.91 -5.92 -11.73
N PRO A 343 11.77 -4.62 -12.07
CA PRO A 343 10.47 -3.95 -12.16
C PRO A 343 9.51 -4.62 -13.13
N SER A 344 8.23 -4.62 -12.79
CA SER A 344 7.12 -5.23 -13.54
C SER A 344 7.21 -6.75 -13.71
N VAL A 345 8.09 -7.44 -12.96
CA VAL A 345 8.22 -8.90 -13.02
C VAL A 345 7.40 -9.55 -11.90
N PRO A 346 6.45 -10.44 -12.25
CA PRO A 346 5.74 -11.24 -11.25
C PRO A 346 6.59 -12.44 -10.82
N VAL A 347 6.70 -12.68 -9.50
CA VAL A 347 7.46 -13.80 -8.94
C VAL A 347 6.72 -14.46 -7.78
N GLU A 348 6.74 -15.77 -7.74
CA GLU A 348 6.31 -16.54 -6.57
C GLU A 348 7.50 -16.71 -5.63
N ILE A 349 7.31 -16.34 -4.36
CA ILE A 349 8.35 -16.41 -3.34
C ILE A 349 7.97 -17.37 -2.22
N MET A 350 8.99 -17.89 -1.54
CA MET A 350 8.89 -18.69 -0.33
C MET A 350 9.82 -18.17 0.74
N GLY A 351 9.40 -18.22 2.02
CA GLY A 351 10.27 -17.88 3.15
C GLY A 351 9.70 -16.84 4.11
N LEU A 352 8.47 -16.39 3.90
CA LEU A 352 7.73 -15.57 4.86
C LEU A 352 7.37 -16.38 6.11
N ASP A 353 7.16 -15.71 7.24
CA ASP A 353 6.69 -16.28 8.50
C ASP A 353 5.19 -16.61 8.47
N SER A 354 4.43 -15.80 7.75
CA SER A 354 2.98 -15.93 7.58
C SER A 354 2.58 -15.56 6.16
N ALA A 355 1.37 -15.93 5.74
CA ALA A 355 0.83 -15.48 4.46
C ALA A 355 0.34 -14.03 4.60
N PRO A 356 0.88 -13.08 3.81
CA PRO A 356 0.40 -11.71 3.79
C PRO A 356 -1.01 -11.63 3.18
N MET A 357 -1.68 -10.50 3.34
CA MET A 357 -2.92 -10.25 2.64
C MET A 357 -2.65 -9.92 1.17
N SER A 358 -3.49 -10.42 0.28
CA SER A 358 -3.44 -10.01 -1.12
C SER A 358 -3.77 -8.52 -1.23
N GLY A 359 -2.95 -7.76 -1.94
CA GLY A 359 -3.04 -6.30 -2.05
C GLY A 359 -2.13 -5.55 -1.07
N ASP A 360 -1.50 -6.24 -0.10
CA ASP A 360 -0.51 -5.61 0.76
C ASP A 360 0.69 -5.11 -0.06
N GLY A 361 1.21 -3.94 0.28
CA GLY A 361 2.51 -3.49 -0.19
C GLY A 361 3.64 -4.33 0.43
N PHE A 362 4.66 -4.62 -0.34
CA PHE A 362 5.89 -5.20 0.20
C PHE A 362 7.09 -4.30 -0.06
N ASN A 363 8.05 -4.34 0.86
CA ASN A 363 9.33 -3.64 0.74
C ASN A 363 10.46 -4.59 1.13
N ALA A 364 11.53 -4.60 0.34
CA ALA A 364 12.76 -5.25 0.72
C ALA A 364 13.53 -4.33 1.68
N VAL A 365 14.11 -4.91 2.71
CA VAL A 365 14.77 -4.18 3.80
C VAL A 365 16.13 -4.81 4.11
N SER A 366 17.07 -3.98 4.53
CA SER A 366 18.43 -4.43 4.85
C SER A 366 18.55 -5.04 6.25
N ASP A 367 17.74 -4.57 7.21
CA ASP A 367 17.82 -5.00 8.62
C ASP A 367 16.59 -5.84 9.02
N GLU A 368 16.82 -7.14 9.22
CA GLU A 368 15.78 -8.09 9.65
C GLU A 368 15.22 -7.77 11.04
N ARG A 369 16.02 -7.18 11.95
CA ARG A 369 15.56 -6.86 13.31
C ARG A 369 14.54 -5.73 13.30
N LEU A 370 14.86 -4.66 12.57
CA LEU A 370 13.95 -3.53 12.40
C LEU A 370 12.69 -3.96 11.68
N ALA A 371 12.82 -4.82 10.65
CA ALA A 371 11.68 -5.40 9.94
C ALA A 371 10.72 -6.15 10.88
N ARG A 372 11.26 -6.98 11.77
CA ARG A 372 10.46 -7.72 12.77
C ARG A 372 9.80 -6.80 13.78
N GLN A 373 10.50 -5.76 14.25
CA GLN A 373 9.92 -4.75 15.16
C GLN A 373 8.77 -4.01 14.50
N LEU A 374 8.92 -3.60 13.23
CA LEU A 374 7.85 -2.95 12.48
C LEU A 374 6.60 -3.82 12.37
N VAL A 375 6.78 -5.09 12.00
CA VAL A 375 5.66 -6.03 11.89
C VAL A 375 4.99 -6.27 13.24
N GLU A 376 5.76 -6.33 14.33
CA GLU A 376 5.22 -6.51 15.67
C GLU A 376 4.40 -5.28 16.10
N GLN A 377 4.89 -4.07 15.85
CA GLN A 377 4.14 -2.83 16.07
C GLN A 377 2.84 -2.77 15.26
N ARG A 378 2.87 -3.17 13.97
CA ARG A 378 1.65 -3.23 13.14
C ARG A 378 0.65 -4.24 13.68
N LYS A 379 1.12 -5.40 14.14
CA LYS A 379 0.25 -6.44 14.76
C LYS A 379 -0.35 -5.96 16.09
N GLU A 380 0.40 -5.22 16.90
CA GLU A 380 -0.10 -4.63 18.15
C GLU A 380 -1.12 -3.54 17.88
N ALA A 381 -0.83 -2.60 16.98
CA ALA A 381 -1.74 -1.54 16.59
C ALA A 381 -3.07 -2.10 16.04
N ALA A 382 -3.01 -3.12 15.18
CA ALA A 382 -4.20 -3.78 14.65
C ALA A 382 -5.03 -4.45 15.76
N LYS A 383 -4.38 -5.07 16.77
CA LYS A 383 -5.08 -5.64 17.94
C LYS A 383 -5.73 -4.57 18.81
N GLU A 384 -5.06 -3.43 18.99
CA GLU A 384 -5.62 -2.31 19.73
C GLU A 384 -6.81 -1.68 19.02
N GLU A 385 -6.74 -1.54 17.70
CA GLU A 385 -7.87 -1.07 16.88
C GLU A 385 -9.07 -2.03 16.99
N GLU A 386 -8.82 -3.33 16.86
CA GLU A 386 -9.85 -4.35 17.00
C GLU A 386 -10.46 -4.33 18.42
N PHE A 387 -9.64 -4.25 19.46
CA PHE A 387 -10.07 -4.12 20.85
C PHE A 387 -10.89 -2.84 21.08
N ASN A 388 -10.44 -1.71 20.57
CA ASN A 388 -11.14 -0.44 20.68
C ASN A 388 -12.45 -0.43 19.87
N ALA A 389 -12.52 -1.10 18.72
CA ALA A 389 -13.74 -1.26 17.94
C ALA A 389 -14.79 -2.07 18.73
N PHE A 390 -14.37 -3.13 19.44
CA PHE A 390 -15.27 -3.89 20.35
C PHE A 390 -15.71 -3.08 21.57
N HIS A 391 -14.89 -2.16 22.08
CA HIS A 391 -15.20 -1.38 23.31
C HIS A 391 -15.98 -0.08 23.04
N LYS A 392 -16.16 0.32 21.79
CA LYS A 392 -16.99 1.50 21.44
C LYS A 392 -18.49 1.30 21.63
N VAL A 393 -18.94 0.09 21.96
CA VAL A 393 -20.33 -0.19 22.33
C VAL A 393 -20.50 0.08 23.83
N THR A 394 -20.67 1.33 24.21
CA THR A 394 -21.12 1.71 25.56
C THR A 394 -22.61 1.42 25.70
N LEU A 395 -23.12 1.27 26.96
CA LEU A 395 -24.53 1.04 27.22
C LEU A 395 -25.44 2.10 26.58
N ASP A 396 -24.97 3.34 26.43
CA ASP A 396 -25.71 4.43 25.78
C ASP A 396 -25.83 4.22 24.27
N THR A 397 -24.75 3.77 23.60
CA THR A 397 -24.77 3.46 22.14
C THR A 397 -25.50 2.15 21.84
N LEU A 398 -25.62 1.23 22.83
CA LEU A 398 -26.41 0.00 22.68
C LEU A 398 -27.91 0.32 22.53
N PHE A 399 -28.42 1.30 23.27
CA PHE A 399 -29.81 1.75 23.15
C PHE A 399 -30.09 2.41 21.80
N ASP A 400 -29.16 3.20 21.29
CA ASP A 400 -29.31 3.87 19.98
C ASP A 400 -29.24 2.85 18.81
N THR A 401 -28.36 1.84 18.89
CA THR A 401 -28.28 0.75 17.91
C THR A 401 -29.47 -0.20 17.96
N LEU A 402 -30.04 -0.42 19.15
CA LEU A 402 -31.30 -1.19 19.30
C LEU A 402 -32.49 -0.43 18.69
N GLN A 403 -32.56 0.90 18.82
CA GLN A 403 -33.60 1.73 18.22
C GLN A 403 -33.46 1.85 16.70
N ALA A 404 -32.21 1.84 16.16
CA ALA A 404 -31.93 1.89 14.73
C ALA A 404 -32.17 0.56 13.98
N GLY A 405 -32.42 -0.54 14.69
CA GLY A 405 -32.70 -1.86 14.10
C GLY A 405 -31.52 -2.52 13.39
N GLU A 406 -30.30 -2.05 13.62
CA GLU A 406 -29.09 -2.54 12.95
C GLU A 406 -28.47 -3.81 13.55
N LEU A 407 -29.03 -4.33 14.66
CA LEU A 407 -28.53 -5.57 15.26
C LEU A 407 -29.03 -6.79 14.49
N LYS A 408 -28.12 -7.45 13.80
CA LYS A 408 -28.39 -8.77 13.21
C LYS A 408 -28.58 -9.80 14.31
N ALA A 409 -29.67 -10.57 14.23
CA ALA A 409 -29.94 -11.64 15.18
C ALA A 409 -28.79 -12.67 15.21
N PHE A 410 -28.25 -12.92 16.40
CA PHE A 410 -27.28 -14.01 16.62
C PHE A 410 -28.06 -15.31 16.76
N ASN A 411 -28.04 -16.18 15.75
CA ASN A 411 -28.59 -17.50 15.83
C ASN A 411 -27.57 -18.43 16.51
N VAL A 412 -27.74 -18.70 17.78
CA VAL A 412 -26.97 -19.71 18.51
C VAL A 412 -27.68 -21.06 18.33
N VAL A 413 -27.05 -21.98 17.62
CA VAL A 413 -27.46 -23.37 17.60
C VAL A 413 -26.79 -24.05 18.79
N ILE A 414 -27.61 -24.52 19.74
CA ILE A 414 -27.21 -25.30 20.91
C ILE A 414 -27.22 -26.77 20.52
#